data_ce1778b07a9df92a08d02e063be22546
#
_entry.id   ce1778b07a9df92a08d02e063be22546
#
_cell.length_a   1.000
_cell.length_b   1.000
_cell.length_c   1.000
_cell.angle_alpha   90.00
_cell.angle_beta   90.00
_cell.angle_gamma   90.00
#
_symmetry.space_group_name_H-M   'P 1'
#
loop_
_entity.id
_entity.type
_entity.pdbx_description
1 polymer ?
#
loop_
_entity_poly.entity_id
_entity_poly.type
_entity_poly.pdbx_seq_one_letter_code
_entity_poly.pdbx_strand_id
1 'polypeptide(L)'
;IESMYIVLISSSPYNTIVRQLRYIFNLEKNYSYADVDVLASNTFKYIEPISDDAIAKEIILEYANEISTNQENEVVIIIAHGPVSQADNVQELLIMNNIADYISNNSNFSEVRSFTLQDDAGKAIRDNNINNIRQYIKNSSMQGKRVLVVSNLMSGKGIQKNIEKDLNGLNYTFNSKGLLTHPKFKIWIEDSITK
;
A
#
# COMPACT_ATOMS: atom_id res chain seq x y z
N ILE A 1 3.46 -17.71 29.66
CA ILE A 1 3.34 -17.38 28.21
C ILE A 1 4.75 -17.56 27.65
N GLU A 2 4.94 -18.51 26.75
CA GLU A 2 6.25 -18.81 26.19
C GLU A 2 6.70 -17.76 25.14
N SER A 3 5.79 -17.18 24.40
CA SER A 3 6.04 -16.11 23.42
C SER A 3 4.78 -15.31 23.14
N MET A 4 4.94 -14.01 22.83
CA MET A 4 3.87 -13.14 22.36
C MET A 4 4.26 -12.62 20.96
N TYR A 5 3.38 -12.80 19.98
CA TYR A 5 3.57 -12.28 18.65
C TYR A 5 2.88 -10.92 18.49
N ILE A 6 3.59 -9.96 17.95
CA ILE A 6 3.07 -8.63 17.62
C ILE A 6 3.08 -8.50 16.12
N VAL A 7 1.88 -8.55 15.51
CA VAL A 7 1.69 -8.42 14.07
C VAL A 7 1.20 -7.02 13.77
N LEU A 8 2.00 -6.23 13.06
CA LEU A 8 1.57 -4.91 12.63
C LEU A 8 0.70 -4.99 11.38
N ILE A 9 -0.54 -4.56 11.54
CA ILE A 9 -1.52 -4.48 10.47
C ILE A 9 -1.26 -3.21 9.65
N SER A 10 -0.21 -3.25 8.84
CA SER A 10 0.20 -2.18 7.93
C SER A 10 0.67 -2.75 6.60
N SER A 11 0.42 -2.02 5.51
CA SER A 11 0.94 -2.34 4.18
C SER A 11 2.38 -1.86 3.96
N SER A 12 2.92 -1.06 4.90
CA SER A 12 4.22 -0.43 4.76
C SER A 12 4.97 -0.36 6.08
N PRO A 13 6.30 -0.57 6.09
CA PRO A 13 7.16 -0.35 7.26
C PRO A 13 7.50 1.12 7.51
N TYR A 14 7.18 2.03 6.58
CA TYR A 14 7.64 3.42 6.60
C TYR A 14 6.66 4.41 7.23
N ASN A 15 5.50 3.97 7.71
CA ASN A 15 4.59 4.88 8.39
C ASN A 15 5.04 5.17 9.83
N THR A 16 4.63 6.32 10.35
CA THR A 16 5.03 6.83 11.67
C THR A 16 4.67 5.87 12.80
N ILE A 17 3.49 5.22 12.75
CA ILE A 17 3.04 4.28 13.78
C ILE A 17 3.92 3.02 13.82
N VAL A 18 4.26 2.48 12.65
CA VAL A 18 5.14 1.31 12.55
C VAL A 18 6.51 1.64 13.12
N ARG A 19 7.09 2.78 12.77
CA ARG A 19 8.39 3.22 13.32
C ARG A 19 8.34 3.43 14.83
N GLN A 20 7.28 4.04 15.35
CA GLN A 20 7.09 4.19 16.80
C GLN A 20 7.07 2.84 17.50
N LEU A 21 6.31 1.88 16.99
CA LEU A 21 6.24 0.54 17.56
C LEU A 21 7.59 -0.19 17.48
N ARG A 22 8.31 -0.09 16.36
CA ARG A 22 9.67 -0.63 16.24
C ARG A 22 10.61 -0.02 17.28
N TYR A 23 10.53 1.28 17.55
CA TYR A 23 11.29 1.93 18.60
C TYR A 23 10.88 1.44 19.99
N ILE A 24 9.59 1.36 20.31
CA ILE A 24 9.08 0.84 21.59
C ILE A 24 9.59 -0.58 21.86
N PHE A 25 9.64 -1.44 20.83
CA PHE A 25 10.15 -2.80 20.94
C PHE A 25 11.66 -2.93 20.72
N ASN A 26 12.42 -1.81 20.77
CA ASN A 26 13.88 -1.77 20.65
C ASN A 26 14.40 -2.37 19.33
N LEU A 27 13.63 -2.32 18.25
CA LEU A 27 14.00 -2.74 16.91
C LEU A 27 14.57 -1.60 16.07
N GLU A 28 14.31 -0.35 16.49
CA GLU A 28 14.82 0.88 15.89
C GLU A 28 15.37 1.78 16.99
N LYS A 29 16.57 2.35 16.79
CA LYS A 29 17.26 3.12 17.84
C LYS A 29 16.85 4.57 17.92
N ASN A 30 16.34 5.12 16.83
CA ASN A 30 16.02 6.54 16.72
C ASN A 30 14.54 6.73 16.36
N TYR A 31 13.83 7.48 17.20
CA TYR A 31 12.48 7.93 16.93
C TYR A 31 12.32 9.38 17.37
N SER A 32 11.89 10.25 16.46
CA SER A 32 11.91 11.71 16.66
C SER A 32 10.53 12.36 16.76
N TYR A 33 9.45 11.57 16.77
CA TYR A 33 8.09 12.13 16.69
C TYR A 33 7.41 12.33 18.04
N ALA A 34 7.80 11.58 19.07
CA ALA A 34 7.26 11.70 20.42
C ALA A 34 8.20 11.05 21.43
N ASP A 35 8.16 11.51 22.70
CA ASP A 35 8.80 10.80 23.80
C ASP A 35 7.96 9.59 24.17
N VAL A 36 8.53 8.41 23.95
CA VAL A 36 7.92 7.11 24.31
C VAL A 36 8.98 6.22 24.94
N ASP A 37 8.56 5.44 25.93
CA ASP A 37 9.44 4.50 26.61
C ASP A 37 9.73 3.27 25.75
N VAL A 38 10.96 2.77 25.81
CA VAL A 38 11.36 1.51 25.19
C VAL A 38 10.94 0.34 26.08
N LEU A 39 10.24 -0.62 25.50
CA LEU A 39 9.88 -1.90 26.10
C LEU A 39 10.88 -2.96 25.65
N ALA A 40 11.98 -3.12 26.41
CA ALA A 40 12.90 -4.22 26.18
C ALA A 40 12.35 -5.51 26.79
N SER A 41 11.88 -6.44 25.97
CA SER A 41 11.46 -7.75 26.41
C SER A 41 11.80 -8.81 25.39
N ASN A 42 12.43 -9.91 25.84
CA ASN A 42 12.75 -11.08 25.01
C ASN A 42 11.52 -11.99 24.76
N THR A 43 10.37 -11.64 25.32
CA THR A 43 9.14 -12.45 25.18
C THR A 43 8.30 -12.04 23.96
N PHE A 44 8.63 -10.93 23.30
CA PHE A 44 7.94 -10.47 22.11
C PHE A 44 8.65 -10.92 20.84
N LYS A 45 7.89 -11.47 19.91
CA LYS A 45 8.29 -11.71 18.52
C LYS A 45 7.54 -10.72 17.64
N TYR A 46 8.26 -9.84 16.99
CA TYR A 46 7.71 -8.82 16.12
C TYR A 46 7.64 -9.33 14.68
N ILE A 47 6.47 -9.21 14.08
CA ILE A 47 6.24 -9.52 12.68
C ILE A 47 6.16 -8.21 11.89
N GLU A 48 7.06 -8.06 10.94
CA GLU A 48 7.09 -6.88 10.06
C GLU A 48 5.79 -6.73 9.25
N PRO A 49 5.42 -5.51 8.82
CA PRO A 49 4.31 -5.28 7.91
C PRO A 49 4.39 -6.14 6.65
N ILE A 50 3.23 -6.44 6.05
CA ILE A 50 3.16 -7.31 4.87
C ILE A 50 3.98 -6.80 3.67
N SER A 51 4.13 -5.49 3.52
CA SER A 51 4.99 -4.87 2.51
C SER A 51 4.73 -5.43 1.08
N ASP A 52 5.80 -5.83 0.36
CA ASP A 52 5.75 -6.50 -0.94
C ASP A 52 5.87 -8.04 -0.84
N ASP A 53 5.36 -8.62 0.25
CA ASP A 53 5.25 -10.08 0.38
C ASP A 53 4.50 -10.68 -0.82
N ALA A 54 4.80 -11.94 -1.15
CA ALA A 54 4.16 -12.64 -2.24
C ALA A 54 2.62 -12.61 -2.14
N ILE A 55 2.11 -12.75 -0.91
CA ILE A 55 0.66 -12.73 -0.65
C ILE A 55 0.07 -11.34 -0.92
N ALA A 56 0.76 -10.25 -0.57
CA ALA A 56 0.29 -8.91 -0.90
C ALA A 56 0.21 -8.68 -2.42
N LYS A 57 1.25 -9.11 -3.15
CA LYS A 57 1.30 -9.06 -4.62
C LYS A 57 0.14 -9.81 -5.26
N GLU A 58 -0.13 -11.03 -4.79
CA GLU A 58 -1.24 -11.85 -5.28
C GLU A 58 -2.60 -11.20 -5.00
N ILE A 59 -2.82 -10.68 -3.79
CA ILE A 59 -4.07 -9.99 -3.43
C ILE A 59 -4.34 -8.81 -4.36
N ILE A 60 -3.33 -7.97 -4.60
CA ILE A 60 -3.49 -6.77 -5.44
C ILE A 60 -3.74 -7.16 -6.90
N LEU A 61 -3.06 -8.21 -7.42
CA LEU A 61 -3.33 -8.76 -8.74
C LEU A 61 -4.76 -9.29 -8.85
N GLU A 62 -5.25 -10.04 -7.86
CA GLU A 62 -6.62 -10.54 -7.84
C GLU A 62 -7.63 -9.39 -7.82
N TYR A 63 -7.39 -8.32 -7.06
CA TYR A 63 -8.26 -7.14 -7.04
C TYR A 63 -8.28 -6.38 -8.38
N ALA A 64 -7.15 -6.35 -9.11
CA ALA A 64 -7.14 -5.81 -10.47
C ALA A 64 -7.93 -6.69 -11.43
N ASN A 65 -7.77 -8.02 -11.33
CA ASN A 65 -8.48 -8.99 -12.16
C ASN A 65 -9.99 -8.97 -11.94
N GLU A 66 -10.48 -8.75 -10.71
CA GLU A 66 -11.92 -8.67 -10.40
C GLU A 66 -12.64 -7.58 -11.19
N ILE A 67 -11.96 -6.50 -11.56
CA ILE A 67 -12.53 -5.37 -12.27
C ILE A 67 -12.07 -5.25 -13.72
N SER A 68 -11.18 -6.17 -14.15
CA SER A 68 -10.67 -6.25 -15.52
C SER A 68 -11.71 -6.86 -16.47
N THR A 69 -11.68 -6.41 -17.71
CA THR A 69 -12.48 -6.96 -18.82
C THR A 69 -11.66 -7.28 -20.06
N ASN A 70 -10.51 -6.58 -20.23
CA ASN A 70 -9.59 -6.78 -21.35
C ASN A 70 -8.22 -6.20 -20.99
N GLN A 71 -7.37 -7.02 -20.34
CA GLN A 71 -6.09 -6.60 -19.78
C GLN A 71 -5.18 -5.88 -20.80
N GLU A 72 -5.11 -6.35 -22.05
CA GLU A 72 -4.25 -5.75 -23.08
C GLU A 72 -4.63 -4.29 -23.40
N ASN A 73 -5.86 -3.89 -23.11
CA ASN A 73 -6.34 -2.52 -23.29
C ASN A 73 -6.58 -1.79 -21.97
N GLU A 74 -6.03 -2.29 -20.87
CA GLU A 74 -6.20 -1.73 -19.53
C GLU A 74 -4.85 -1.36 -18.92
N VAL A 75 -4.83 -0.26 -18.16
CA VAL A 75 -3.73 0.12 -17.29
C VAL A 75 -4.16 0.01 -15.84
N VAL A 76 -3.29 -0.49 -14.98
CA VAL A 76 -3.54 -0.62 -13.54
C VAL A 76 -2.77 0.45 -12.78
N ILE A 77 -3.46 1.17 -11.89
CA ILE A 77 -2.88 2.11 -10.94
C ILE A 77 -3.03 1.53 -9.55
N ILE A 78 -1.89 1.37 -8.85
CA ILE A 78 -1.85 0.95 -7.46
C ILE A 78 -1.64 2.19 -6.60
N ILE A 79 -2.54 2.48 -5.66
CA ILE A 79 -2.45 3.65 -4.79
C ILE A 79 -2.22 3.20 -3.34
N ALA A 80 -1.16 3.72 -2.70
CA ALA A 80 -0.90 3.57 -1.28
C ALA A 80 -1.03 4.90 -0.53
N HIS A 81 -1.15 4.80 0.80
CA HIS A 81 -1.20 5.97 1.68
C HIS A 81 0.05 6.86 1.53
N GLY A 82 1.22 6.25 1.54
CA GLY A 82 2.52 6.91 1.54
C GLY A 82 2.89 7.52 2.90
N PRO A 83 4.17 7.55 3.25
CA PRO A 83 4.70 8.17 4.47
C PRO A 83 4.78 9.69 4.34
N VAL A 84 4.89 10.38 5.49
CA VAL A 84 5.01 11.85 5.56
C VAL A 84 6.33 12.34 4.96
N SER A 85 7.43 11.65 5.25
CA SER A 85 8.77 12.00 4.82
C SER A 85 9.01 11.65 3.35
N GLN A 86 9.61 12.57 2.59
CA GLN A 86 9.98 12.31 1.19
C GLN A 86 11.03 11.19 1.06
N ALA A 87 11.98 11.11 1.99
CA ALA A 87 12.98 10.04 1.98
C ALA A 87 12.34 8.66 2.15
N ASP A 88 11.38 8.54 3.06
CA ASP A 88 10.62 7.31 3.27
C ASP A 88 9.68 7.01 2.09
N ASN A 89 9.14 8.04 1.47
CA ASN A 89 8.28 7.88 0.29
C ASN A 89 9.03 7.28 -0.90
N VAL A 90 10.31 7.63 -1.07
CA VAL A 90 11.17 6.98 -2.08
C VAL A 90 11.27 5.47 -1.80
N GLN A 91 11.47 5.08 -0.54
CA GLN A 91 11.56 3.66 -0.17
C GLN A 91 10.20 2.94 -0.32
N GLU A 92 9.11 3.61 0.05
CA GLU A 92 7.74 3.09 -0.16
C GLU A 92 7.46 2.83 -1.64
N LEU A 93 7.86 3.76 -2.51
CA LEU A 93 7.69 3.60 -3.95
C LEU A 93 8.52 2.43 -4.52
N LEU A 94 9.68 2.10 -3.94
CA LEU A 94 10.42 0.90 -4.34
C LEU A 94 9.64 -0.38 -4.03
N ILE A 95 9.06 -0.48 -2.83
CA ILE A 95 8.16 -1.58 -2.43
C ILE A 95 6.97 -1.66 -3.39
N MET A 96 6.33 -0.53 -3.64
CA MET A 96 5.16 -0.46 -4.53
C MET A 96 5.49 -0.85 -5.98
N ASN A 97 6.70 -0.50 -6.44
CA ASN A 97 7.17 -0.90 -7.77
C ASN A 97 7.43 -2.40 -7.85
N ASN A 98 7.94 -3.05 -6.80
CA ASN A 98 8.06 -4.51 -6.76
C ASN A 98 6.69 -5.21 -6.89
N ILE A 99 5.63 -4.61 -6.34
CA ILE A 99 4.25 -5.09 -6.51
C ILE A 99 3.80 -4.89 -7.97
N ALA A 100 4.04 -3.70 -8.53
CA ALA A 100 3.68 -3.38 -9.91
C ALA A 100 4.40 -4.28 -10.92
N ASP A 101 5.69 -4.54 -10.72
CA ASP A 101 6.50 -5.43 -11.56
C ASP A 101 5.98 -6.88 -11.48
N TYR A 102 5.61 -7.35 -10.28
CA TYR A 102 5.00 -8.67 -10.14
C TYR A 102 3.69 -8.76 -10.94
N ILE A 103 2.81 -7.77 -10.84
CA ILE A 103 1.55 -7.75 -11.59
C ILE A 103 1.81 -7.72 -13.09
N SER A 104 2.74 -6.87 -13.56
CA SER A 104 3.12 -6.79 -14.98
C SER A 104 3.64 -8.12 -15.52
N ASN A 105 4.42 -8.85 -14.71
CA ASN A 105 5.01 -10.13 -15.13
C ASN A 105 4.01 -11.32 -15.04
N ASN A 106 2.92 -11.17 -14.32
CA ASN A 106 1.92 -12.24 -14.11
C ASN A 106 0.53 -11.91 -14.69
N SER A 107 0.47 -10.94 -15.61
CA SER A 107 -0.76 -10.54 -16.29
C SER A 107 -0.44 -10.00 -17.69
N ASN A 108 -1.49 -9.65 -18.44
CA ASN A 108 -1.38 -9.01 -19.75
C ASN A 108 -1.80 -7.53 -19.71
N PHE A 109 -1.83 -6.90 -18.54
CA PHE A 109 -2.13 -5.46 -18.45
C PHE A 109 -1.12 -4.65 -19.26
N SER A 110 -1.63 -3.68 -20.02
CA SER A 110 -0.77 -2.89 -20.92
C SER A 110 0.26 -2.04 -20.16
N GLU A 111 -0.05 -1.64 -18.96
CA GLU A 111 0.86 -0.96 -18.03
C GLU A 111 0.37 -1.11 -16.59
N VAL A 112 1.31 -1.15 -15.63
CA VAL A 112 1.02 -1.13 -14.18
C VAL A 112 1.88 -0.03 -13.56
N ARG A 113 1.26 0.88 -12.80
CA ARG A 113 1.92 2.00 -12.14
C ARG A 113 1.56 2.11 -10.68
N SER A 114 2.54 2.49 -9.87
CA SER A 114 2.37 2.73 -8.43
C SER A 114 2.41 4.22 -8.11
N PHE A 115 1.56 4.62 -7.16
CA PHE A 115 1.52 5.97 -6.64
C PHE A 115 1.30 5.96 -5.12
N THR A 116 1.80 6.99 -4.45
CA THR A 116 1.51 7.28 -3.04
C THR A 116 0.77 8.61 -2.94
N LEU A 117 -0.17 8.71 -2.00
CA LEU A 117 -0.87 9.97 -1.72
C LEU A 117 -0.01 10.90 -0.86
N GLN A 118 0.78 10.33 0.05
CA GLN A 118 1.38 11.02 1.20
C GLN A 118 0.30 11.79 1.98
N ASP A 119 -0.77 11.08 2.37
CA ASP A 119 -2.05 11.67 2.84
C ASP A 119 -1.89 12.51 4.10
N ASP A 120 -0.90 12.20 4.96
CA ASP A 120 -0.56 12.94 6.18
C ASP A 120 0.58 13.96 5.97
N ALA A 121 1.11 14.12 4.76
CA ALA A 121 2.12 15.12 4.45
C ALA A 121 1.50 16.52 4.28
N GLY A 122 2.35 17.54 4.16
CA GLY A 122 1.89 18.90 3.89
C GLY A 122 1.02 18.97 2.63
N LYS A 123 -0.03 19.81 2.69
CA LYS A 123 -1.05 19.94 1.64
C LYS A 123 -0.47 20.06 0.22
N ALA A 124 0.60 20.82 0.04
CA ALA A 124 1.23 21.01 -1.26
C ALA A 124 1.81 19.71 -1.84
N ILE A 125 2.38 18.84 -0.99
CA ILE A 125 2.91 17.52 -1.40
C ILE A 125 1.77 16.62 -1.82
N ARG A 126 0.74 16.52 -0.98
CA ARG A 126 -0.45 15.72 -1.24
C ARG A 126 -1.16 16.16 -2.54
N ASP A 127 -1.40 17.45 -2.70
CA ASP A 127 -2.06 18.01 -3.89
C ASP A 127 -1.25 17.69 -5.17
N ASN A 128 0.09 17.78 -5.10
CA ASN A 128 0.96 17.43 -6.23
C ASN A 128 0.85 15.94 -6.59
N ASN A 129 0.84 15.05 -5.58
CA ASN A 129 0.70 13.60 -5.81
C ASN A 129 -0.66 13.28 -6.45
N ILE A 130 -1.75 13.88 -5.96
CA ILE A 130 -3.07 13.73 -6.56
C ILE A 130 -3.09 14.23 -8.01
N ASN A 131 -2.49 15.39 -8.28
CA ASN A 131 -2.41 15.94 -9.63
C ASN A 131 -1.66 15.00 -10.58
N ASN A 132 -0.57 14.37 -10.13
CA ASN A 132 0.17 13.39 -10.91
C ASN A 132 -0.69 12.17 -11.26
N ILE A 133 -1.43 11.63 -10.28
CA ILE A 133 -2.37 10.51 -10.50
C ILE A 133 -3.46 10.93 -11.50
N ARG A 134 -4.07 12.08 -11.30
CA ARG A 134 -5.12 12.62 -12.19
C ARG A 134 -4.61 12.79 -13.63
N GLN A 135 -3.40 13.32 -13.78
CA GLN A 135 -2.80 13.52 -15.10
C GLN A 135 -2.51 12.17 -15.78
N TYR A 136 -2.04 11.19 -15.03
CA TYR A 136 -1.80 9.85 -15.56
C TYR A 136 -3.11 9.19 -16.05
N ILE A 137 -4.18 9.26 -15.25
CA ILE A 137 -5.51 8.74 -15.66
C ILE A 137 -6.01 9.41 -16.93
N LYS A 138 -5.90 10.75 -17.02
CA LYS A 138 -6.32 11.50 -18.22
C LYS A 138 -5.54 11.06 -19.45
N ASN A 139 -4.20 10.97 -19.35
CA ASN A 139 -3.34 10.60 -20.46
C ASN A 139 -3.64 9.18 -20.95
N SER A 140 -3.81 8.22 -20.02
CA SER A 140 -4.16 6.84 -20.37
C SER A 140 -5.53 6.75 -21.07
N SER A 141 -6.53 7.50 -20.57
CA SER A 141 -7.86 7.56 -21.20
C SER A 141 -7.81 8.20 -22.57
N MET A 142 -6.99 9.24 -22.79
CA MET A 142 -6.80 9.87 -24.10
C MET A 142 -6.13 8.93 -25.12
N GLN A 143 -5.35 7.95 -24.64
CA GLN A 143 -4.76 6.89 -25.46
C GLN A 143 -5.74 5.73 -25.74
N GLY A 144 -7.01 5.86 -25.30
CA GLY A 144 -8.04 4.84 -25.44
C GLY A 144 -7.93 3.69 -24.44
N LYS A 145 -7.08 3.79 -23.41
CA LYS A 145 -6.93 2.77 -22.40
C LYS A 145 -8.01 2.91 -21.32
N ARG A 146 -8.53 1.78 -20.86
CA ARG A 146 -9.36 1.73 -19.66
C ARG A 146 -8.47 1.74 -18.42
N VAL A 147 -8.78 2.58 -17.44
CA VAL A 147 -7.98 2.73 -16.22
C VAL A 147 -8.63 1.98 -15.08
N LEU A 148 -7.87 1.07 -14.48
CA LEU A 148 -8.23 0.33 -13.28
C LEU A 148 -7.45 0.90 -12.10
N VAL A 149 -8.13 1.17 -10.99
CA VAL A 149 -7.50 1.63 -9.75
C VAL A 149 -7.68 0.54 -8.70
N VAL A 150 -6.60 0.18 -8.03
CA VAL A 150 -6.59 -0.71 -6.86
C VAL A 150 -5.81 -0.04 -5.73
N SER A 151 -6.08 -0.42 -4.50
CA SER A 151 -5.39 0.19 -3.36
C SER A 151 -4.50 -0.80 -2.61
N ASN A 152 -3.27 -0.38 -2.28
CA ASN A 152 -2.42 -1.05 -1.31
C ASN A 152 -2.66 -0.45 0.08
N LEU A 153 -3.86 -0.65 0.60
CA LEU A 153 -4.34 -0.15 1.90
C LEU A 153 -4.91 -1.31 2.71
N MET A 154 -4.81 -1.21 4.04
CA MET A 154 -5.28 -2.30 4.92
C MET A 154 -6.81 -2.41 4.94
N SER A 155 -7.54 -1.31 5.14
CA SER A 155 -9.00 -1.30 5.18
C SER A 155 -9.61 -0.83 3.86
N GLY A 156 -10.88 -1.17 3.59
CA GLY A 156 -11.66 -0.67 2.45
C GLY A 156 -12.49 0.59 2.75
N LYS A 157 -12.11 1.40 3.75
CA LYS A 157 -12.90 2.57 4.20
C LYS A 157 -11.97 3.75 4.50
N GLY A 158 -12.53 4.95 4.56
CA GLY A 158 -11.76 6.16 4.89
C GLY A 158 -10.96 6.68 3.71
N ILE A 159 -9.70 6.31 3.57
CA ILE A 159 -8.81 6.82 2.51
C ILE A 159 -9.35 6.51 1.11
N GLN A 160 -9.99 5.36 0.90
CA GLN A 160 -10.63 5.03 -0.38
C GLN A 160 -11.70 6.05 -0.77
N LYS A 161 -12.49 6.56 0.19
CA LYS A 161 -13.45 7.65 -0.07
C LYS A 161 -12.76 8.96 -0.46
N ASN A 162 -11.60 9.23 0.12
CA ASN A 162 -10.78 10.38 -0.29
C ASN A 162 -10.26 10.20 -1.71
N ILE A 163 -9.78 9.00 -2.08
CA ILE A 163 -9.37 8.68 -3.45
C ILE A 163 -10.51 8.92 -4.44
N GLU A 164 -11.72 8.43 -4.16
CA GLU A 164 -12.90 8.66 -5.01
C GLU A 164 -13.21 10.15 -5.17
N LYS A 165 -13.14 10.92 -4.10
CA LYS A 165 -13.31 12.38 -4.12
C LYS A 165 -12.22 13.08 -4.92
N ASP A 166 -10.97 12.72 -4.70
CA ASP A 166 -9.80 13.32 -5.35
C ASP A 166 -9.74 13.01 -6.86
N LEU A 167 -10.26 11.86 -7.26
CA LEU A 167 -10.31 11.43 -8.66
C LEU A 167 -11.66 11.70 -9.33
N ASN A 168 -12.55 12.41 -8.65
CA ASN A 168 -13.86 12.75 -9.20
C ASN A 168 -13.74 13.45 -10.58
N GLY A 169 -14.66 13.11 -11.50
CA GLY A 169 -14.69 13.63 -12.86
C GLY A 169 -13.71 12.96 -13.84
N LEU A 170 -12.99 11.93 -13.42
CA LEU A 170 -12.14 11.11 -14.29
C LEU A 170 -12.84 9.78 -14.64
N ASN A 171 -12.42 9.18 -15.76
CA ASN A 171 -12.92 7.89 -16.20
C ASN A 171 -11.99 6.78 -15.72
N TYR A 172 -12.40 6.02 -14.71
CA TYR A 172 -11.67 4.89 -14.14
C TYR A 172 -12.64 3.91 -13.48
N THR A 173 -12.19 2.69 -13.23
CA THR A 173 -12.89 1.69 -12.40
C THR A 173 -12.08 1.42 -11.15
N PHE A 174 -12.68 1.53 -9.96
CA PHE A 174 -11.99 1.38 -8.69
C PHE A 174 -12.43 0.13 -7.93
N ASN A 175 -11.50 -0.73 -7.59
CA ASN A 175 -11.69 -1.75 -6.57
C ASN A 175 -11.22 -1.18 -5.21
N SER A 176 -12.17 -0.77 -4.38
CA SER A 176 -11.90 -0.12 -3.09
C SER A 176 -11.66 -1.10 -1.93
N LYS A 177 -11.51 -2.40 -2.20
CA LYS A 177 -11.21 -3.40 -1.18
C LYS A 177 -9.83 -3.15 -0.56
N GLY A 178 -9.72 -3.37 0.75
CA GLY A 178 -8.44 -3.35 1.47
C GLY A 178 -7.89 -4.76 1.66
N LEU A 179 -6.58 -4.88 1.89
CA LEU A 179 -5.88 -6.16 2.05
C LEU A 179 -6.51 -7.05 3.13
N LEU A 180 -6.97 -6.45 4.24
CA LEU A 180 -7.62 -7.16 5.37
C LEU A 180 -8.90 -7.92 4.98
N THR A 181 -9.56 -7.55 3.89
CA THR A 181 -10.80 -8.19 3.45
C THR A 181 -10.55 -9.45 2.62
N HIS A 182 -9.29 -9.68 2.21
CA HIS A 182 -8.93 -10.82 1.39
C HIS A 182 -8.60 -12.06 2.24
N PRO A 183 -9.10 -13.25 1.92
CA PRO A 183 -8.83 -14.47 2.70
C PRO A 183 -7.34 -14.80 2.83
N LYS A 184 -6.53 -14.52 1.81
CA LYS A 184 -5.07 -14.73 1.83
C LYS A 184 -4.35 -13.92 2.90
N PHE A 185 -4.91 -12.77 3.33
CA PHE A 185 -4.28 -12.00 4.39
C PHE A 185 -4.24 -12.77 5.72
N LYS A 186 -5.29 -13.55 6.02
CA LYS A 186 -5.28 -14.45 7.18
C LYS A 186 -4.17 -15.50 7.07
N ILE A 187 -3.98 -16.08 5.88
CA ILE A 187 -2.90 -17.05 5.62
C ILE A 187 -1.54 -16.41 5.88
N TRP A 188 -1.31 -15.18 5.40
CA TRP A 188 -0.08 -14.45 5.67
C TRP A 188 0.21 -14.30 7.18
N ILE A 189 -0.82 -13.97 7.99
CA ILE A 189 -0.67 -13.88 9.46
C ILE A 189 -0.28 -15.25 10.03
N GLU A 190 -1.00 -16.31 9.67
CA GLU A 190 -0.75 -17.68 10.17
C GLU A 190 0.66 -18.15 9.81
N ASP A 191 1.11 -17.96 8.58
CA ASP A 191 2.45 -18.30 8.12
C ASP A 191 3.54 -17.48 8.83
N SER A 192 3.28 -16.20 9.10
CA SER A 192 4.25 -15.30 9.74
C SER A 192 4.51 -15.65 11.22
N ILE A 193 3.53 -16.24 11.92
CA ILE A 193 3.69 -16.65 13.32
C ILE A 193 4.18 -18.08 13.49
N THR A 194 4.16 -18.88 12.43
CA THR A 194 4.58 -20.29 12.45
C THR A 194 6.02 -20.53 11.96
N LYS A 195 6.61 -19.54 11.30
CA LYS A 195 8.03 -19.49 10.90
C LYS A 195 8.93 -19.05 12.07
#